data_85b941c18b570c5c1cb2d78966a44fb9
#
_entry.id   85b941c18b570c5c1cb2d78966a44fb9
#
_cell.length_a   1.000
_cell.length_b   1.000
_cell.length_c   1.000
_cell.angle_alpha   90.00
_cell.angle_beta   90.00
_cell.angle_gamma   90.00
#
_symmetry.space_group_name_H-M   'P 1'
#
loop_
_entity.id
_entity.type
_entity.pdbx_description
1 polymer ?
#
loop_
_entity_poly.entity_id
_entity_poly.type
_entity_poly.pdbx_seq_one_letter_code
_entity_poly.pdbx_strand_id
1 'polypeptide(L)'
;MKRALVLVTMIGCNSALDQRLATVDEPRVLAITTEPPEITPGASVTLTALLAGPTGPRSSSPTWSLCTAPKPPTEDNAVADGCLADAVTDLGTTSTLAVTIPSDACRTYGPDVASTGFRPRDPDATGGYYQPVRAAVPTLGLAFGFARITCNLANASGEVAQAYKTMYVANSNPSLTGLMIDGVPDHATTRVTTDHDVTLTTGWPATAVEAFLYFDPDSSQLVTRHEAMRVSWFATRGDVAVDASAVAEDDPTSTVATTWHTPSQPGPAWIWLVLRDSRGGIATATFAITVE
;
A
#
# COMPACT_ATOMS: atom_id res chain seq x y z
N MET A 1 52.72 24.32 33.65
CA MET A 1 52.07 23.78 32.43
C MET A 1 50.64 23.42 32.80
N LYS A 2 49.66 24.28 32.45
CA LYS A 2 48.21 24.06 32.71
C LYS A 2 47.64 23.25 31.51
N ARG A 3 47.15 22.03 31.73
CA ARG A 3 46.46 21.22 30.72
C ARG A 3 45.00 21.70 30.67
N ALA A 4 44.58 22.24 29.55
CA ALA A 4 43.20 22.56 29.28
C ALA A 4 42.49 21.23 28.82
N LEU A 5 41.46 20.84 29.53
CA LEU A 5 40.58 19.72 29.18
C LEU A 5 39.50 20.26 28.22
N VAL A 6 39.57 19.87 26.95
CA VAL A 6 38.54 20.19 25.96
C VAL A 6 37.40 19.19 26.09
N LEU A 7 36.25 19.62 26.57
CA LEU A 7 35.03 18.82 26.65
C LEU A 7 34.36 18.85 25.25
N VAL A 8 34.47 17.77 24.49
CA VAL A 8 33.71 17.61 23.21
C VAL A 8 32.31 17.15 23.56
N THR A 9 31.33 18.06 23.46
CA THR A 9 29.91 17.74 23.53
C THR A 9 29.55 17.02 22.21
N MET A 10 29.30 15.72 22.26
CA MET A 10 28.66 15.02 21.16
C MET A 10 27.20 15.46 21.07
N ILE A 11 26.91 16.29 20.07
CA ILE A 11 25.53 16.56 19.64
C ILE A 11 25.06 15.27 18.97
N GLY A 12 24.29 14.45 19.67
CA GLY A 12 23.63 13.29 19.09
C GLY A 12 22.72 13.76 17.96
N CYS A 13 23.01 13.38 16.72
CA CYS A 13 22.06 13.49 15.64
C CYS A 13 20.84 12.66 16.02
N ASN A 14 19.66 13.29 16.12
CA ASN A 14 18.40 12.55 16.15
C ASN A 14 18.36 11.70 14.88
N SER A 15 18.35 10.39 15.02
CA SER A 15 18.31 9.48 13.89
C SER A 15 16.96 9.64 13.20
N ALA A 16 16.95 9.64 11.86
CA ALA A 16 15.71 9.59 11.06
C ALA A 16 14.85 8.32 11.37
N LEU A 17 15.33 7.43 12.23
CA LEU A 17 14.65 6.24 12.72
C LEU A 17 13.62 6.53 13.85
N ASP A 18 13.60 7.74 14.39
CA ASP A 18 12.60 8.16 15.40
C ASP A 18 11.29 8.69 14.78
N GLN A 19 11.13 8.63 13.46
CA GLN A 19 9.86 8.97 12.82
C GLN A 19 8.84 7.89 13.16
N ARG A 20 7.87 8.22 14.00
CA ARG A 20 6.73 7.38 14.33
C ARG A 20 5.81 7.30 13.12
N LEU A 21 6.00 6.29 12.27
CA LEU A 21 5.23 6.13 11.02
C LEU A 21 3.73 6.00 11.28
N ALA A 22 3.33 5.49 12.45
CA ALA A 22 1.94 5.37 12.86
C ALA A 22 1.28 6.69 13.29
N THR A 23 2.06 7.72 13.69
CA THR A 23 1.49 8.98 14.19
C THR A 23 1.21 9.93 13.02
N VAL A 24 -0.03 10.45 12.96
CA VAL A 24 -0.46 11.45 11.97
C VAL A 24 -0.44 12.84 12.62
N ASP A 25 0.74 13.39 12.80
CA ASP A 25 1.01 14.72 13.37
C ASP A 25 1.06 15.83 12.31
N GLU A 26 1.16 15.44 11.03
CA GLU A 26 1.07 16.33 9.86
C GLU A 26 0.18 15.71 8.76
N PRO A 27 -0.34 16.53 7.84
CA PRO A 27 -1.13 16.00 6.72
C PRO A 27 -0.30 15.11 5.81
N ARG A 28 -0.85 13.94 5.43
CA ARG A 28 -0.21 12.99 4.51
C ARG A 28 -1.19 12.10 3.77
N VAL A 29 -0.70 11.45 2.72
CA VAL A 29 -1.40 10.38 2.00
C VAL A 29 -1.09 9.06 2.69
N LEU A 30 -2.11 8.33 3.15
CA LEU A 30 -1.96 7.01 3.79
C LEU A 30 -2.02 5.87 2.78
N ALA A 31 -2.85 6.01 1.76
CA ALA A 31 -2.99 5.03 0.69
C ALA A 31 -3.49 5.67 -0.61
N ILE A 32 -3.14 5.05 -1.73
CA ILE A 32 -3.81 5.24 -3.01
C ILE A 32 -4.41 3.89 -3.37
N THR A 33 -5.74 3.82 -3.49
CA THR A 33 -6.47 2.60 -3.84
C THR A 33 -6.80 2.59 -5.31
N THR A 34 -6.80 1.42 -5.91
CA THR A 34 -7.24 1.15 -7.28
C THR A 34 -8.43 0.18 -7.22
N GLU A 35 -9.50 0.49 -7.99
CA GLU A 35 -10.69 -0.35 -8.05
C GLU A 35 -11.07 -0.63 -9.50
N PRO A 36 -11.00 -1.89 -9.94
CA PRO A 36 -10.40 -3.04 -9.25
C PRO A 36 -8.86 -2.92 -9.10
N PRO A 37 -8.21 -3.68 -8.21
CA PRO A 37 -6.76 -3.60 -7.99
C PRO A 37 -5.95 -4.23 -9.12
N GLU A 38 -6.55 -5.15 -9.88
CA GLU A 38 -5.95 -5.82 -11.03
C GLU A 38 -6.87 -5.78 -12.25
N ILE A 39 -6.31 -5.39 -13.40
CA ILE A 39 -7.05 -5.26 -14.66
C ILE A 39 -6.20 -5.74 -15.84
N THR A 40 -6.86 -5.99 -16.97
CA THR A 40 -6.21 -6.26 -18.25
C THR A 40 -5.87 -4.97 -18.99
N PRO A 41 -4.89 -4.96 -19.91
CA PRO A 41 -4.64 -3.82 -20.81
C PRO A 41 -5.91 -3.39 -21.54
N GLY A 42 -6.14 -2.09 -21.64
CA GLY A 42 -7.33 -1.49 -22.24
C GLY A 42 -8.53 -1.39 -21.30
N ALA A 43 -8.49 -1.98 -20.11
CA ALA A 43 -9.54 -1.83 -19.10
C ALA A 43 -9.37 -0.53 -18.28
N SER A 44 -10.43 -0.15 -17.57
CA SER A 44 -10.44 1.04 -16.72
C SER A 44 -10.34 0.69 -15.25
N VAL A 45 -9.64 1.54 -14.50
CA VAL A 45 -9.47 1.46 -13.06
C VAL A 45 -9.86 2.80 -12.42
N THR A 46 -10.48 2.77 -11.26
CA THR A 46 -10.78 3.95 -10.46
C THR A 46 -9.71 4.17 -9.40
N LEU A 47 -9.17 5.38 -9.33
CA LEU A 47 -8.12 5.80 -8.40
C LEU A 47 -8.72 6.66 -7.30
N THR A 48 -8.36 6.41 -6.04
CA THR A 48 -8.76 7.22 -4.89
C THR A 48 -7.60 7.33 -3.90
N ALA A 49 -7.39 8.53 -3.33
CA ALA A 49 -6.38 8.77 -2.30
C ALA A 49 -7.04 8.90 -0.93
N LEU A 50 -6.54 8.14 0.06
CA LEU A 50 -6.86 8.31 1.47
C LEU A 50 -5.90 9.35 2.07
N LEU A 51 -6.45 10.48 2.49
CA LEU A 51 -5.69 11.56 3.11
C LEU A 51 -6.07 11.70 4.59
N ALA A 52 -5.06 11.88 5.41
CA ALA A 52 -5.19 12.10 6.85
C ALA A 52 -4.49 13.39 7.27
N GLY A 53 -4.93 13.95 8.38
CA GLY A 53 -4.29 15.07 9.04
C GLY A 53 -4.43 14.98 10.55
N PRO A 54 -3.74 15.86 11.31
CA PRO A 54 -3.73 15.82 12.78
C PRO A 54 -5.11 15.97 13.43
N THR A 55 -6.07 16.51 12.68
CA THR A 55 -7.45 16.74 13.17
C THR A 55 -8.46 15.78 12.56
N GLY A 56 -8.02 14.77 11.79
CA GLY A 56 -8.89 13.76 11.20
C GLY A 56 -8.75 13.63 9.68
N PRO A 57 -9.75 13.00 9.03
CA PRO A 57 -9.77 12.81 7.59
C PRO A 57 -9.69 14.13 6.82
N ARG A 58 -8.99 14.11 5.69
CA ARG A 58 -8.88 15.25 4.79
C ARG A 58 -9.40 14.91 3.41
N SER A 59 -9.93 15.91 2.73
CA SER A 59 -10.27 15.86 1.30
C SER A 59 -9.28 16.72 0.51
N SER A 60 -8.91 16.25 -0.67
CA SER A 60 -8.15 17.01 -1.66
C SER A 60 -8.47 16.46 -3.04
N SER A 61 -8.12 17.23 -4.06
CA SER A 61 -8.16 16.79 -5.45
C SER A 61 -6.71 16.69 -5.95
N PRO A 62 -6.08 15.52 -5.89
CA PRO A 62 -4.75 15.31 -6.46
C PRO A 62 -4.74 15.57 -7.96
N THR A 63 -3.62 16.02 -8.48
CA THR A 63 -3.34 15.89 -9.91
C THR A 63 -2.77 14.48 -10.13
N TRP A 64 -3.50 13.69 -10.89
CA TRP A 64 -3.15 12.30 -11.20
C TRP A 64 -2.30 12.22 -12.45
N SER A 65 -1.35 11.31 -12.46
CA SER A 65 -0.53 11.01 -13.63
C SER A 65 -0.18 9.54 -13.70
N LEU A 66 -0.11 8.99 -14.90
CA LEU A 66 0.39 7.64 -15.14
C LEU A 66 1.90 7.70 -15.41
N CYS A 67 2.68 6.91 -14.70
CA CYS A 67 4.12 6.79 -14.97
C CYS A 67 4.36 6.14 -16.33
N THR A 68 5.21 6.73 -17.15
CA THR A 68 5.59 6.25 -18.49
C THR A 68 7.03 5.76 -18.59
N ALA A 69 7.79 5.80 -17.48
CA ALA A 69 9.14 5.24 -17.41
C ALA A 69 9.09 3.79 -16.92
N PRO A 70 9.55 2.81 -17.72
CA PRO A 70 9.74 1.45 -17.25
C PRO A 70 10.78 1.44 -16.13
N LYS A 71 10.51 0.72 -15.04
CA LYS A 71 11.47 0.55 -13.95
C LYS A 71 12.48 -0.52 -14.33
N PRO A 72 13.79 -0.22 -14.36
CA PRO A 72 14.82 -1.23 -14.54
C PRO A 72 14.84 -2.21 -13.34
N PRO A 73 15.04 -3.53 -13.56
CA PRO A 73 15.15 -4.51 -12.47
C PRO A 73 16.30 -4.26 -11.49
N THR A 74 17.27 -3.45 -11.90
CA THR A 74 18.45 -3.08 -11.10
C THR A 74 18.21 -1.90 -10.16
N GLU A 75 17.06 -1.26 -10.22
CA GLU A 75 16.71 -0.14 -9.34
C GLU A 75 15.91 -0.65 -8.13
N ASP A 76 16.38 -0.33 -6.92
CA ASP A 76 15.69 -0.69 -5.67
C ASP A 76 14.53 0.25 -5.32
N ASN A 77 14.35 1.35 -6.09
CA ASN A 77 13.25 2.30 -5.89
C ASN A 77 11.89 1.66 -6.19
N ALA A 78 10.85 2.10 -5.50
CA ALA A 78 9.47 1.64 -5.76
C ALA A 78 8.99 2.02 -7.18
N VAL A 79 9.48 3.15 -7.73
CA VAL A 79 9.19 3.65 -9.08
C VAL A 79 10.48 4.09 -9.76
N ALA A 80 10.49 4.13 -11.10
CA ALA A 80 11.62 4.68 -11.84
C ALA A 80 11.80 6.18 -11.55
N ASP A 81 13.04 6.66 -11.49
CA ASP A 81 13.37 8.07 -11.20
C ASP A 81 12.68 9.05 -12.15
N GLY A 82 12.49 8.67 -13.42
CA GLY A 82 11.75 9.48 -14.38
C GLY A 82 10.32 9.79 -13.98
N CYS A 83 9.67 8.94 -13.16
CA CYS A 83 8.30 9.14 -12.68
C CYS A 83 8.21 10.17 -11.54
N LEU A 84 9.32 10.43 -10.86
CA LEU A 84 9.44 11.54 -9.89
C LEU A 84 9.51 12.90 -10.60
N ALA A 85 9.98 12.91 -11.84
CA ALA A 85 10.09 14.11 -12.68
C ALA A 85 8.95 14.13 -13.73
N ASP A 86 9.30 14.07 -15.01
CA ASP A 86 8.41 14.39 -16.13
C ASP A 86 8.01 13.16 -16.99
N ALA A 87 8.52 11.96 -16.68
CA ALA A 87 8.15 10.76 -17.41
C ALA A 87 6.77 10.24 -16.99
N VAL A 88 5.76 11.09 -17.16
CA VAL A 88 4.37 10.83 -16.77
C VAL A 88 3.40 11.36 -17.82
N THR A 89 2.23 10.71 -17.92
CA THR A 89 1.08 11.25 -18.67
C THR A 89 0.08 11.83 -17.66
N ASP A 90 -0.27 13.10 -17.81
CA ASP A 90 -1.25 13.77 -16.98
C ASP A 90 -2.66 13.21 -17.26
N LEU A 91 -3.38 12.92 -16.19
CA LEU A 91 -4.73 12.33 -16.20
C LEU A 91 -5.80 13.30 -15.69
N GLY A 92 -5.39 14.47 -15.16
CA GLY A 92 -6.29 15.50 -14.62
C GLY A 92 -6.33 15.55 -13.10
N THR A 93 -7.12 16.51 -12.57
CA THR A 93 -7.21 16.85 -11.14
C THR A 93 -8.61 16.59 -10.62
N THR A 94 -8.75 15.62 -9.71
CA THR A 94 -10.02 15.25 -9.07
C THR A 94 -9.78 14.40 -7.82
N SER A 95 -10.75 14.33 -6.91
CA SER A 95 -10.67 13.46 -5.71
C SER A 95 -10.72 11.97 -6.05
N THR A 96 -11.42 11.60 -7.12
CA THR A 96 -11.54 10.23 -7.64
C THR A 96 -11.46 10.28 -9.15
N LEU A 97 -10.68 9.42 -9.76
CA LEU A 97 -10.45 9.39 -11.21
C LEU A 97 -10.63 8.00 -11.77
N ALA A 98 -11.44 7.86 -12.82
CA ALA A 98 -11.45 6.68 -13.67
C ALA A 98 -10.44 6.88 -14.82
N VAL A 99 -9.52 5.92 -15.00
CA VAL A 99 -8.49 5.95 -16.05
C VAL A 99 -8.48 4.64 -16.81
N THR A 100 -8.33 4.71 -18.12
CA THR A 100 -8.14 3.54 -18.97
C THR A 100 -6.65 3.29 -19.19
N ILE A 101 -6.18 2.09 -18.84
CA ILE A 101 -4.80 1.68 -19.05
C ILE A 101 -4.55 1.44 -20.56
N PRO A 102 -3.40 1.87 -21.10
CA PRO A 102 -3.08 1.62 -22.50
C PRO A 102 -3.20 0.14 -22.88
N SER A 103 -3.78 -0.14 -24.05
CA SER A 103 -3.98 -1.52 -24.53
C SER A 103 -2.68 -2.26 -24.86
N ASP A 104 -1.58 -1.55 -25.01
CA ASP A 104 -0.23 -2.07 -25.23
C ASP A 104 0.66 -2.03 -23.97
N ALA A 105 0.07 -1.78 -22.79
CA ALA A 105 0.78 -1.58 -21.52
C ALA A 105 1.73 -2.74 -21.18
N CYS A 106 1.31 -3.99 -21.37
CA CYS A 106 2.17 -5.17 -21.13
C CYS A 106 3.42 -5.20 -22.02
N ARG A 107 3.32 -4.66 -23.23
CA ARG A 107 4.44 -4.58 -24.16
C ARG A 107 5.31 -3.35 -23.90
N THR A 108 4.69 -2.25 -23.51
CA THR A 108 5.39 -0.99 -23.28
C THR A 108 6.08 -0.95 -21.94
N TYR A 109 5.43 -1.41 -20.87
CA TYR A 109 5.92 -1.30 -19.48
C TYR A 109 6.08 -2.66 -18.80
N GLY A 110 5.31 -3.66 -19.18
CA GLY A 110 5.20 -4.97 -18.53
C GLY A 110 6.19 -6.02 -19.05
N PRO A 111 5.97 -7.30 -18.74
CA PRO A 111 6.88 -8.40 -19.05
C PRO A 111 6.87 -8.85 -20.52
N ASP A 112 5.88 -8.45 -21.34
CA ASP A 112 5.77 -8.88 -22.72
C ASP A 112 6.94 -8.38 -23.58
N VAL A 113 7.19 -9.05 -24.68
CA VAL A 113 8.27 -8.66 -25.60
C VAL A 113 8.03 -7.25 -26.14
N ALA A 114 9.00 -6.35 -25.93
CA ALA A 114 8.92 -5.00 -26.46
C ALA A 114 8.82 -5.02 -28.00
N SER A 115 8.02 -4.11 -28.56
CA SER A 115 7.87 -3.98 -30.02
C SER A 115 9.13 -3.46 -30.69
N THR A 116 9.96 -2.69 -30.00
CA THR A 116 11.21 -2.10 -30.50
C THR A 116 12.25 -2.03 -29.37
N GLY A 117 13.50 -2.35 -29.71
CA GLY A 117 14.62 -2.22 -28.79
C GLY A 117 14.64 -3.25 -27.65
N PHE A 118 15.67 -3.13 -26.81
CA PHE A 118 15.80 -3.90 -25.58
C PHE A 118 15.23 -3.09 -24.42
N ARG A 119 14.46 -3.74 -23.57
CA ARG A 119 13.99 -3.20 -22.31
C ARG A 119 14.23 -4.22 -21.20
N PRO A 120 14.80 -3.82 -20.05
CA PRO A 120 14.84 -4.66 -18.85
C PRO A 120 13.41 -5.06 -18.47
N ARG A 121 13.19 -6.32 -18.11
CA ARG A 121 11.88 -6.83 -17.74
C ARG A 121 11.84 -7.07 -16.25
N ASP A 122 10.71 -6.76 -15.63
CA ASP A 122 10.40 -7.24 -14.31
C ASP A 122 10.26 -8.77 -14.38
N PRO A 123 10.96 -9.54 -13.53
CA PRO A 123 10.83 -10.99 -13.47
C PRO A 123 9.53 -11.43 -12.79
N ASP A 124 8.47 -10.62 -12.78
CA ASP A 124 7.19 -10.98 -12.18
C ASP A 124 6.70 -12.32 -12.72
N ALA A 125 6.80 -13.35 -11.87
CA ALA A 125 6.40 -14.71 -12.18
C ALA A 125 4.88 -14.91 -12.09
N THR A 126 4.13 -13.89 -11.71
CA THR A 126 2.67 -13.94 -11.60
C THR A 126 1.94 -13.47 -12.86
N GLY A 127 2.68 -13.22 -13.95
CA GLY A 127 2.09 -12.88 -15.25
C GLY A 127 1.51 -11.48 -15.35
N GLY A 128 2.16 -10.50 -14.73
CA GLY A 128 1.73 -9.12 -14.76
C GLY A 128 2.84 -8.14 -14.40
N TYR A 129 2.49 -6.90 -14.14
CA TYR A 129 3.37 -5.88 -13.58
C TYR A 129 2.55 -4.84 -12.82
N TYR A 130 3.21 -4.08 -11.98
CA TYR A 130 2.60 -2.98 -11.23
C TYR A 130 2.83 -1.66 -11.95
N GLN A 131 1.75 -1.10 -12.50
CA GLN A 131 1.77 0.21 -13.14
C GLN A 131 1.73 1.31 -12.10
N PRO A 132 2.79 2.14 -11.95
CA PRO A 132 2.76 3.23 -11.00
C PRO A 132 1.79 4.33 -11.43
N VAL A 133 0.98 4.77 -10.47
CA VAL A 133 0.10 5.93 -10.58
C VAL A 133 0.60 6.98 -9.61
N ARG A 134 0.87 8.18 -10.10
CA ARG A 134 1.33 9.31 -9.30
C ARG A 134 0.17 10.23 -8.93
N ALA A 135 0.06 10.58 -7.66
CA ALA A 135 -0.82 11.62 -7.13
C ALA A 135 0.03 12.79 -6.62
N ALA A 136 -0.02 13.93 -7.29
CA ALA A 136 0.52 15.19 -6.78
C ALA A 136 -0.57 15.86 -5.94
N VAL A 137 -0.40 15.82 -4.61
CA VAL A 137 -1.36 16.36 -3.66
C VAL A 137 -0.92 17.76 -3.25
N PRO A 138 -1.75 18.80 -3.43
CA PRO A 138 -1.41 20.16 -3.03
C PRO A 138 -0.89 20.21 -1.58
N THR A 139 0.25 20.84 -1.36
CA THR A 139 0.95 20.99 -0.07
C THR A 139 1.53 19.72 0.55
N LEU A 140 1.24 18.52 0.04
CA LEU A 140 1.76 17.25 0.57
C LEU A 140 2.85 16.62 -0.31
N GLY A 141 2.98 17.07 -1.57
CA GLY A 141 3.94 16.53 -2.52
C GLY A 141 3.42 15.35 -3.30
N LEU A 142 4.33 14.45 -3.68
CA LEU A 142 4.05 13.29 -4.51
C LEU A 142 3.76 12.05 -3.66
N ALA A 143 2.74 11.30 -4.06
CA ALA A 143 2.48 9.96 -3.55
C ALA A 143 2.28 9.01 -4.73
N PHE A 144 2.57 7.72 -4.53
CA PHE A 144 2.42 6.68 -5.53
C PHE A 144 1.49 5.58 -5.05
N GLY A 145 0.62 5.13 -5.96
CA GLY A 145 -0.13 3.89 -5.89
C GLY A 145 0.24 3.00 -7.07
N PHE A 146 -0.29 1.78 -7.07
CA PHE A 146 0.02 0.79 -8.08
C PHE A 146 -1.26 0.11 -8.54
N ALA A 147 -1.49 0.06 -9.86
CA ALA A 147 -2.50 -0.78 -10.48
C ALA A 147 -1.80 -2.01 -11.04
N ARG A 148 -2.22 -3.21 -10.64
CA ARG A 148 -1.69 -4.43 -11.24
C ARG A 148 -2.29 -4.62 -12.62
N ILE A 149 -1.44 -4.91 -13.60
CA ILE A 149 -1.83 -5.18 -14.98
C ILE A 149 -1.53 -6.65 -15.30
N THR A 150 -2.56 -7.43 -15.59
CA THR A 150 -2.41 -8.83 -16.01
C THR A 150 -1.80 -8.90 -17.42
N CYS A 151 -0.72 -9.64 -17.56
CA CYS A 151 0.00 -9.86 -18.80
C CYS A 151 0.18 -11.36 -19.09
N ASN A 152 0.92 -11.70 -20.16
CA ASN A 152 1.29 -13.07 -20.43
C ASN A 152 2.49 -13.51 -19.58
N LEU A 153 2.64 -14.81 -19.37
CA LEU A 153 3.85 -15.40 -18.79
C LEU A 153 4.95 -15.46 -19.86
N ALA A 154 5.80 -14.45 -19.90
CA ALA A 154 6.80 -14.29 -20.95
C ALA A 154 7.91 -15.37 -20.95
N ASN A 155 8.15 -16.02 -19.80
CA ASN A 155 9.23 -17.00 -19.62
C ASN A 155 8.72 -18.45 -19.50
N ALA A 156 7.42 -18.68 -19.62
CA ALA A 156 6.81 -20.01 -19.55
C ALA A 156 6.73 -20.67 -20.93
N SER A 157 6.61 -22.00 -20.96
CA SER A 157 6.26 -22.74 -22.18
C SER A 157 4.86 -22.33 -22.67
N GLY A 158 4.57 -22.53 -23.95
CA GLY A 158 3.25 -22.21 -24.51
C GLY A 158 2.09 -22.94 -23.81
N GLU A 159 2.32 -24.18 -23.39
CA GLU A 159 1.35 -24.99 -22.65
C GLU A 159 1.06 -24.41 -21.26
N VAL A 160 2.12 -24.06 -20.50
CA VAL A 160 2.02 -23.45 -19.18
C VAL A 160 1.38 -22.07 -19.26
N ALA A 161 1.75 -21.26 -20.24
CA ALA A 161 1.16 -19.94 -20.46
C ALA A 161 -0.34 -20.04 -20.83
N GLN A 162 -0.74 -21.03 -21.60
CA GLN A 162 -2.16 -21.26 -21.91
C GLN A 162 -2.94 -21.75 -20.69
N ALA A 163 -2.38 -22.67 -19.89
CA ALA A 163 -2.98 -23.12 -18.65
C ALA A 163 -3.18 -21.96 -17.66
N TYR A 164 -2.15 -21.13 -17.50
CA TYR A 164 -2.23 -19.91 -16.68
C TYR A 164 -3.39 -19.01 -17.15
N LYS A 165 -3.43 -18.65 -18.44
CA LYS A 165 -4.46 -17.78 -19.00
C LYS A 165 -5.88 -18.29 -18.77
N THR A 166 -6.06 -19.61 -18.69
CA THR A 166 -7.39 -20.24 -18.49
C THR A 166 -7.80 -20.28 -17.01
N MET A 167 -6.84 -20.39 -16.10
CA MET A 167 -7.11 -20.66 -14.69
C MET A 167 -6.81 -19.48 -13.76
N TYR A 168 -6.09 -18.45 -14.25
CA TYR A 168 -5.74 -17.30 -13.43
C TYR A 168 -6.98 -16.49 -13.05
N VAL A 169 -7.06 -16.12 -11.78
CA VAL A 169 -8.10 -15.24 -11.23
C VAL A 169 -7.44 -13.92 -10.85
N ALA A 170 -7.95 -12.83 -11.44
CA ALA A 170 -7.48 -11.49 -11.13
C ALA A 170 -7.75 -11.14 -9.65
N ASN A 171 -6.88 -10.30 -9.09
CA ASN A 171 -6.98 -9.85 -7.71
C ASN A 171 -8.22 -8.99 -7.47
N SER A 172 -8.81 -9.10 -6.28
CA SER A 172 -9.87 -8.23 -5.76
C SER A 172 -9.38 -7.47 -4.53
N ASN A 173 -9.88 -6.26 -4.30
CA ASN A 173 -9.55 -5.57 -3.06
C ASN A 173 -10.07 -6.35 -1.84
N PRO A 174 -9.24 -6.56 -0.80
CA PRO A 174 -9.68 -7.21 0.42
C PRO A 174 -10.75 -6.38 1.15
N SER A 175 -11.37 -6.93 2.17
CA SER A 175 -12.31 -6.22 3.03
C SER A 175 -11.92 -6.33 4.50
N LEU A 176 -12.12 -5.24 5.26
CA LEU A 176 -11.92 -5.20 6.72
C LEU A 176 -13.21 -5.57 7.44
N THR A 177 -13.09 -6.32 8.55
CA THR A 177 -14.24 -6.64 9.43
C THR A 177 -14.59 -5.53 10.43
N GLY A 178 -13.82 -4.43 10.43
CA GLY A 178 -13.97 -3.30 11.35
C GLY A 178 -12.86 -3.26 12.40
N LEU A 179 -13.00 -2.36 13.37
CA LEU A 179 -12.09 -2.19 14.50
C LEU A 179 -12.74 -2.71 15.79
N MET A 180 -11.98 -3.45 16.59
CA MET A 180 -12.33 -3.76 17.97
C MET A 180 -11.34 -3.07 18.91
N ILE A 181 -11.84 -2.55 20.02
CA ILE A 181 -11.05 -1.95 21.09
C ILE A 181 -11.30 -2.77 22.35
N ASP A 182 -10.26 -3.40 22.89
CA ASP A 182 -10.33 -4.36 24.02
C ASP A 182 -11.38 -5.46 23.81
N GLY A 183 -11.50 -5.95 22.56
CA GLY A 183 -12.44 -6.98 22.17
C GLY A 183 -13.88 -6.51 21.95
N VAL A 184 -14.17 -5.21 22.08
CA VAL A 184 -15.48 -4.62 21.83
C VAL A 184 -15.47 -3.95 20.44
N PRO A 185 -16.44 -4.25 19.54
CA PRO A 185 -16.53 -3.57 18.25
C PRO A 185 -16.68 -2.06 18.40
N ASP A 186 -15.90 -1.32 17.61
CA ASP A 186 -16.01 0.14 17.57
C ASP A 186 -17.35 0.59 16.99
N HIS A 187 -17.87 1.67 17.51
CA HIS A 187 -19.08 2.35 17.09
C HIS A 187 -18.98 3.86 17.34
N ALA A 188 -19.86 4.65 16.74
CA ALA A 188 -19.78 6.12 16.72
C ALA A 188 -19.68 6.82 18.09
N THR A 189 -19.89 6.10 19.18
CA THR A 189 -19.82 6.61 20.58
C THR A 189 -18.73 5.95 21.41
N THR A 190 -17.78 5.26 20.79
CA THR A 190 -16.67 4.60 21.50
C THR A 190 -15.85 5.60 22.29
N ARG A 191 -15.64 5.28 23.56
CA ARG A 191 -14.87 6.08 24.51
C ARG A 191 -13.78 5.23 25.14
N VAL A 192 -12.62 5.81 25.31
CA VAL A 192 -11.48 5.17 25.96
C VAL A 192 -10.87 6.11 26.99
N THR A 193 -10.30 5.55 28.05
CA THR A 193 -9.66 6.31 29.12
C THR A 193 -8.32 6.89 28.67
N THR A 194 -7.97 8.09 29.16
CA THR A 194 -6.65 8.71 28.95
C THR A 194 -5.54 7.91 29.62
N ASP A 195 -4.31 8.03 29.05
CA ASP A 195 -3.07 7.50 29.62
C ASP A 195 -3.16 5.99 29.94
N HIS A 196 -3.75 5.24 29.03
CA HIS A 196 -4.04 3.81 29.19
C HIS A 196 -3.68 3.01 27.93
N ASP A 197 -3.26 1.76 28.14
CA ASP A 197 -3.02 0.83 27.03
C ASP A 197 -4.34 0.13 26.66
N VAL A 198 -4.71 0.22 25.38
CA VAL A 198 -5.84 -0.51 24.80
C VAL A 198 -5.37 -1.38 23.65
N THR A 199 -6.00 -2.53 23.49
CA THR A 199 -5.74 -3.43 22.37
C THR A 199 -6.63 -3.07 21.20
N LEU A 200 -6.03 -2.65 20.09
CA LEU A 200 -6.72 -2.49 18.81
C LEU A 200 -6.63 -3.81 18.04
N THR A 201 -7.76 -4.34 17.62
CA THR A 201 -7.83 -5.56 16.81
C THR A 201 -8.66 -5.31 15.57
N THR A 202 -8.21 -5.81 14.42
CA THR A 202 -8.96 -5.85 13.18
C THR A 202 -8.72 -7.17 12.47
N GLY A 203 -9.51 -7.45 11.44
CA GLY A 203 -9.36 -8.66 10.65
C GLY A 203 -10.03 -8.53 9.29
N TRP A 204 -10.12 -9.66 8.62
CA TRP A 204 -10.74 -9.82 7.32
C TRP A 204 -11.47 -11.17 7.25
N PRO A 205 -12.51 -11.32 6.40
CA PRO A 205 -13.14 -12.61 6.19
C PRO A 205 -12.16 -13.56 5.47
N ALA A 206 -12.26 -14.85 5.74
CA ALA A 206 -11.40 -15.85 5.09
C ALA A 206 -11.44 -15.79 3.55
N THR A 207 -12.55 -15.34 2.99
CA THR A 207 -12.72 -15.14 1.53
C THR A 207 -11.93 -13.96 0.96
N ALA A 208 -11.36 -13.09 1.81
CA ALA A 208 -10.50 -11.99 1.37
C ALA A 208 -9.04 -12.43 1.16
N VAL A 209 -8.68 -13.65 1.54
CA VAL A 209 -7.38 -14.25 1.24
C VAL A 209 -7.56 -15.13 0.01
N GLU A 210 -7.23 -14.57 -1.15
CA GLU A 210 -7.43 -15.25 -2.41
C GLU A 210 -6.30 -16.26 -2.69
N ALA A 211 -6.67 -17.40 -3.31
CA ALA A 211 -5.70 -18.30 -3.91
C ALA A 211 -5.42 -17.85 -5.34
N PHE A 212 -4.16 -17.83 -5.73
CA PHE A 212 -3.75 -17.41 -7.08
C PHE A 212 -2.68 -18.31 -7.67
N LEU A 213 -2.61 -18.34 -9.00
CA LEU A 213 -1.58 -19.06 -9.72
C LEU A 213 -0.29 -18.25 -9.76
N TYR A 214 0.79 -18.91 -9.42
CA TYR A 214 2.15 -18.39 -9.48
C TYR A 214 2.98 -19.29 -10.38
N PHE A 215 3.71 -18.70 -11.32
CA PHE A 215 4.69 -19.44 -12.10
C PHE A 215 6.00 -19.51 -11.33
N ASP A 216 6.33 -20.69 -10.86
CA ASP A 216 7.62 -20.94 -10.19
C ASP A 216 8.73 -21.09 -11.24
N PRO A 217 9.68 -20.13 -11.33
CA PRO A 217 10.74 -20.18 -12.33
C PRO A 217 11.71 -21.35 -12.12
N ASP A 218 11.89 -21.84 -10.89
CA ASP A 218 12.83 -22.90 -10.59
C ASP A 218 12.32 -24.25 -11.08
N SER A 219 11.05 -24.55 -10.85
CA SER A 219 10.41 -25.79 -11.34
C SER A 219 9.81 -25.64 -12.74
N SER A 220 9.65 -24.42 -13.23
CA SER A 220 8.92 -24.09 -14.49
C SER A 220 7.48 -24.59 -14.48
N GLN A 221 6.83 -24.61 -13.31
CA GLN A 221 5.46 -25.09 -13.11
C GLN A 221 4.55 -23.98 -12.55
N LEU A 222 3.25 -24.15 -12.75
CA LEU A 222 2.25 -23.37 -12.05
C LEU A 222 2.00 -23.98 -10.68
N VAL A 223 2.11 -23.16 -9.64
CA VAL A 223 1.79 -23.51 -8.26
C VAL A 223 0.67 -22.59 -7.75
N THR A 224 -0.16 -23.10 -6.86
CA THR A 224 -1.15 -22.28 -6.17
C THR A 224 -0.52 -21.70 -4.90
N ARG A 225 -0.65 -20.40 -4.72
CA ARG A 225 -0.26 -19.67 -3.50
C ARG A 225 -1.46 -18.94 -2.93
N HIS A 226 -1.39 -18.54 -1.68
CA HIS A 226 -2.37 -17.67 -1.04
C HIS A 226 -1.77 -16.30 -0.81
N GLU A 227 -2.64 -15.32 -0.63
CA GLU A 227 -2.20 -13.97 -0.32
C GLU A 227 -1.72 -13.85 1.12
N ALA A 228 -0.61 -13.13 1.31
CA ALA A 228 -0.24 -12.60 2.60
C ALA A 228 -0.97 -11.26 2.84
N MET A 229 -1.32 -10.98 4.10
CA MET A 229 -2.09 -9.81 4.48
C MET A 229 -1.29 -8.92 5.43
N ARG A 230 -1.39 -7.60 5.27
CA ARG A 230 -0.72 -6.62 6.12
C ARG A 230 -1.62 -5.44 6.44
N VAL A 231 -1.81 -5.15 7.72
CA VAL A 231 -2.49 -3.95 8.22
C VAL A 231 -1.46 -2.93 8.67
N SER A 232 -1.54 -1.71 8.16
CA SER A 232 -0.86 -0.55 8.72
C SER A 232 -1.82 0.23 9.61
N TRP A 233 -1.33 0.63 10.79
CA TRP A 233 -2.06 1.32 11.83
C TRP A 233 -1.62 2.78 11.89
N PHE A 234 -2.58 3.70 11.96
CA PHE A 234 -2.29 5.13 12.08
C PHE A 234 -3.22 5.76 13.10
N ALA A 235 -2.70 6.68 13.89
CA ALA A 235 -3.44 7.44 14.90
C ALA A 235 -3.02 8.91 14.89
N THR A 236 -3.96 9.84 15.14
CA THR A 236 -3.62 11.27 15.29
C THR A 236 -2.94 11.59 16.59
N ARG A 237 -3.16 10.79 17.63
CA ARG A 237 -2.69 11.02 18.99
C ARG A 237 -2.43 9.70 19.71
N GLY A 238 -1.64 9.75 20.76
CA GLY A 238 -1.20 8.56 21.47
C GLY A 238 -0.11 7.81 20.71
N ASP A 239 0.27 6.63 21.21
CA ASP A 239 1.38 5.84 20.69
C ASP A 239 0.91 4.45 20.28
N VAL A 240 1.10 4.11 19.01
CA VAL A 240 0.85 2.77 18.48
C VAL A 240 2.14 1.95 18.61
N ALA A 241 2.08 0.83 19.31
CA ALA A 241 3.27 0.03 19.64
C ALA A 241 3.92 -0.60 18.37
N VAL A 242 3.10 -1.00 17.42
CA VAL A 242 3.56 -1.57 16.13
C VAL A 242 2.79 -0.90 15.00
N ASP A 243 3.50 -0.23 14.10
CA ASP A 243 2.91 0.53 12.99
C ASP A 243 2.33 -0.36 11.88
N ALA A 244 2.73 -1.64 11.82
CA ALA A 244 2.18 -2.61 10.89
C ALA A 244 2.22 -4.04 11.45
N SER A 245 1.12 -4.77 11.25
CA SER A 245 0.98 -6.19 11.59
C SER A 245 0.70 -6.99 10.31
N ALA A 246 1.30 -8.17 10.17
CA ALA A 246 1.18 -8.98 8.97
C ALA A 246 0.89 -10.45 9.29
N VAL A 247 0.23 -11.11 8.34
CA VAL A 247 -0.03 -12.56 8.34
C VAL A 247 0.54 -13.12 7.05
N ALA A 248 1.37 -14.16 7.15
CA ALA A 248 1.99 -14.82 6.02
C ALA A 248 0.97 -15.67 5.23
N GLU A 249 1.31 -16.01 3.97
CA GLU A 249 0.44 -16.77 3.06
C GLU A 249 0.01 -18.15 3.59
N ASP A 250 0.85 -18.80 4.41
CA ASP A 250 0.59 -20.12 4.96
C ASP A 250 -0.06 -20.09 6.36
N ASP A 251 -0.32 -18.91 6.90
CA ASP A 251 -0.92 -18.72 8.22
C ASP A 251 -2.44 -18.52 8.09
N PRO A 252 -3.28 -19.41 8.66
CA PRO A 252 -4.73 -19.30 8.58
C PRO A 252 -5.33 -18.16 9.44
N THR A 253 -4.51 -17.42 10.16
CA THR A 253 -4.94 -16.29 10.99
C THR A 253 -5.58 -15.21 10.12
N SER A 254 -6.77 -14.75 10.51
CA SER A 254 -7.51 -13.70 9.82
C SER A 254 -7.70 -12.43 10.64
N THR A 255 -6.95 -12.29 11.71
CA THR A 255 -6.99 -11.13 12.61
C THR A 255 -5.59 -10.72 13.02
N VAL A 256 -5.39 -9.42 13.24
CA VAL A 256 -4.16 -8.84 13.77
C VAL A 256 -4.47 -7.82 14.84
N ALA A 257 -3.51 -7.58 15.73
CA ALA A 257 -3.67 -6.63 16.81
C ALA A 257 -2.41 -5.79 17.01
N THR A 258 -2.59 -4.62 17.64
CA THR A 258 -1.53 -3.76 18.18
C THR A 258 -2.01 -3.15 19.48
N THR A 259 -1.09 -2.65 20.30
CA THR A 259 -1.42 -1.84 21.47
C THR A 259 -1.38 -0.38 21.09
N TRP A 260 -2.38 0.38 21.51
CA TRP A 260 -2.41 1.83 21.44
C TRP A 260 -2.41 2.42 22.84
N HIS A 261 -1.33 3.10 23.19
CA HIS A 261 -1.27 3.90 24.41
C HIS A 261 -2.03 5.20 24.17
N THR A 262 -3.16 5.38 24.84
CA THR A 262 -4.04 6.53 24.64
C THR A 262 -3.38 7.83 25.09
N PRO A 263 -3.75 8.98 24.51
CA PRO A 263 -3.20 10.28 24.91
C PRO A 263 -3.50 10.59 26.39
N SER A 264 -2.58 11.27 27.06
CA SER A 264 -2.77 11.77 28.45
C SER A 264 -3.79 12.91 28.56
N GLN A 265 -4.15 13.57 27.43
CA GLN A 265 -5.13 14.64 27.41
C GLN A 265 -6.41 14.16 26.74
N PRO A 266 -7.61 14.44 27.31
CA PRO A 266 -8.89 14.11 26.69
C PRO A 266 -9.07 14.79 25.33
N GLY A 267 -9.99 14.29 24.53
CA GLY A 267 -10.37 14.85 23.27
C GLY A 267 -10.49 13.83 22.15
N PRO A 268 -10.85 14.25 20.92
CA PRO A 268 -10.99 13.35 19.79
C PRO A 268 -9.63 12.80 19.33
N ALA A 269 -9.62 11.53 18.94
CA ALA A 269 -8.55 10.87 18.22
C ALA A 269 -9.12 10.18 16.98
N TRP A 270 -8.34 10.08 15.94
CA TRP A 270 -8.68 9.36 14.73
C TRP A 270 -7.74 8.20 14.54
N ILE A 271 -8.29 7.06 14.13
CA ILE A 271 -7.53 5.86 13.79
C ILE A 271 -7.84 5.50 12.34
N TRP A 272 -6.81 5.17 11.57
CA TRP A 272 -6.94 4.64 10.21
C TRP A 272 -6.30 3.28 10.13
N LEU A 273 -6.94 2.40 9.39
CA LEU A 273 -6.45 1.09 9.01
C LEU A 273 -6.24 1.06 7.50
N VAL A 274 -5.10 0.55 7.08
CA VAL A 274 -4.84 0.27 5.67
C VAL A 274 -4.43 -1.19 5.56
N LEU A 275 -5.37 -2.03 5.12
CA LEU A 275 -5.13 -3.44 4.82
C LEU A 275 -4.62 -3.57 3.39
N ARG A 276 -3.56 -4.34 3.20
CA ARG A 276 -2.99 -4.68 1.89
C ARG A 276 -2.81 -6.18 1.79
N ASP A 277 -3.18 -6.73 0.64
CA ASP A 277 -2.75 -8.06 0.24
C ASP A 277 -1.40 -8.04 -0.49
N SER A 278 -0.84 -9.21 -0.77
CA SER A 278 0.46 -9.36 -1.44
C SER A 278 0.41 -9.13 -2.96
N ARG A 279 -0.79 -9.01 -3.56
CA ARG A 279 -0.97 -8.73 -5.00
C ARG A 279 -1.35 -7.28 -5.30
N GLY A 280 -1.41 -6.41 -4.28
CA GLY A 280 -1.62 -4.96 -4.43
C GLY A 280 -3.03 -4.48 -4.17
N GLY A 281 -3.96 -5.35 -3.76
CA GLY A 281 -5.28 -4.94 -3.29
C GLY A 281 -5.20 -4.18 -1.97
N ILE A 282 -6.09 -3.20 -1.77
CA ILE A 282 -6.09 -2.31 -0.62
C ILE A 282 -7.51 -2.07 -0.12
N ALA A 283 -7.72 -2.28 1.20
CA ALA A 283 -8.90 -1.79 1.90
C ALA A 283 -8.51 -0.76 2.96
N THR A 284 -9.37 0.20 3.21
CA THR A 284 -9.14 1.24 4.20
C THR A 284 -10.36 1.43 5.10
N ALA A 285 -10.11 1.78 6.36
CA ALA A 285 -11.17 2.17 7.30
C ALA A 285 -10.69 3.34 8.17
N THR A 286 -11.65 4.15 8.64
CA THR A 286 -11.40 5.34 9.45
C THR A 286 -12.35 5.35 10.64
N PHE A 287 -11.82 5.60 11.82
CA PHE A 287 -12.54 5.56 13.09
C PHE A 287 -12.31 6.84 13.89
N ALA A 288 -13.38 7.38 14.46
CA ALA A 288 -13.34 8.53 15.37
C ALA A 288 -13.53 8.04 16.81
N ILE A 289 -12.53 8.23 17.66
CA ILE A 289 -12.51 7.76 19.04
C ILE A 289 -12.54 8.97 19.97
N THR A 290 -13.31 8.91 21.05
CA THR A 290 -13.29 9.91 22.13
C THR A 290 -12.42 9.39 23.27
N VAL A 291 -11.38 10.13 23.61
CA VAL A 291 -10.52 9.88 24.78
C VAL A 291 -11.02 10.75 25.94
N GLU A 292 -11.30 10.16 27.11
CA GLU A 292 -11.87 10.86 28.30
C GLU A 292 -11.23 10.46 29.62
#